data_dd3f5d66621d7416c06c309279843dd0
#
_entry.id   dd3f5d66621d7416c06c309279843dd0
#
_cell.length_a   1.000
_cell.length_b   1.000
_cell.length_c   1.000
_cell.angle_alpha   90.00
_cell.angle_beta   90.00
_cell.angle_gamma   90.00
#
_symmetry.space_group_name_H-M   'P 1'
#
loop_
_entity.id
_entity.type
_entity.pdbx_description
1 polymer ?
#
loop_
_entity_poly.entity_id
_entity_poly.type
_entity_poly.pdbx_seq_one_letter_code
_entity_poly.pdbx_strand_id
1 'polypeptide(L)'
;MQQYQQLQQQMEEMQEQLEQIKERAEEVEQAVEGVEELESVEEGSEVLVPIGAGVYAFAELKDSETVVTNVGGEAFEERDLDSARELLEDQETQLRDTEQQLEEDMEEMQQQLQQIQMQIQQQQQQGEQ
;
A
#
# COMPACT_ATOMS: atom_id res chain seq x y z
N MET A 1 -21.04 -7.19 -25.22
CA MET A 1 -21.62 -7.17 -23.88
C MET A 1 -20.79 -7.91 -22.86
N GLN A 2 -20.39 -9.17 -23.11
CA GLN A 2 -19.56 -9.92 -22.14
C GLN A 2 -18.19 -9.30 -21.91
N GLN A 3 -17.54 -8.79 -22.96
CA GLN A 3 -16.22 -8.13 -22.83
C GLN A 3 -16.29 -6.87 -21.97
N TYR A 4 -17.36 -6.09 -22.13
CA TYR A 4 -17.55 -4.87 -21.34
C TYR A 4 -17.70 -5.19 -19.85
N GLN A 5 -18.51 -6.20 -19.51
CA GLN A 5 -18.71 -6.62 -18.14
C GLN A 5 -17.44 -7.19 -17.52
N GLN A 6 -16.66 -7.98 -18.28
CA GLN A 6 -15.38 -8.53 -17.82
C GLN A 6 -14.38 -7.42 -17.52
N LEU A 7 -14.29 -6.42 -18.40
CA LEU A 7 -13.38 -5.29 -18.20
C LEU A 7 -13.79 -4.45 -16.98
N GLN A 8 -15.10 -4.25 -16.77
CA GLN A 8 -15.56 -3.55 -15.57
C GLN A 8 -15.20 -4.29 -14.30
N GLN A 9 -15.36 -5.62 -14.27
CA GLN A 9 -14.98 -6.43 -13.12
C GLN A 9 -13.48 -6.37 -12.88
N GLN A 10 -12.66 -6.42 -13.94
CA GLN A 10 -11.22 -6.29 -13.81
C GLN A 10 -10.81 -4.93 -13.26
N MET A 11 -11.49 -3.86 -13.70
CA MET A 11 -11.24 -2.52 -13.17
C MET A 11 -11.59 -2.42 -11.69
N GLU A 12 -12.70 -3.00 -11.25
CA GLU A 12 -13.09 -3.02 -9.84
C GLU A 12 -12.06 -3.77 -8.99
N GLU A 13 -11.59 -4.93 -9.46
CA GLU A 13 -10.54 -5.70 -8.79
C GLU A 13 -9.24 -4.93 -8.71
N MET A 14 -8.84 -4.27 -9.80
CA MET A 14 -7.65 -3.43 -9.83
C MET A 14 -7.76 -2.25 -8.87
N GLN A 15 -8.94 -1.65 -8.78
CA GLN A 15 -9.17 -0.53 -7.87
C GLN A 15 -9.03 -0.96 -6.42
N GLU A 16 -9.55 -2.15 -6.06
CA GLU A 16 -9.37 -2.71 -4.72
C GLU A 16 -7.90 -2.97 -4.43
N GLN A 17 -7.16 -3.56 -5.39
CA GLN A 17 -5.72 -3.78 -5.24
C GLN A 17 -4.97 -2.46 -5.08
N LEU A 18 -5.35 -1.44 -5.84
CA LEU A 18 -4.73 -0.12 -5.76
C LEU A 18 -4.93 0.50 -4.38
N GLU A 19 -6.14 0.42 -3.83
CA GLU A 19 -6.43 0.92 -2.48
C GLU A 19 -5.62 0.20 -1.41
N GLN A 20 -5.49 -1.13 -1.51
CA GLN A 20 -4.68 -1.91 -0.58
C GLN A 20 -3.20 -1.53 -0.65
N ILE A 21 -2.68 -1.31 -1.85
CA ILE A 21 -1.29 -0.91 -2.05
C ILE A 21 -1.05 0.50 -1.50
N LYS A 22 -1.98 1.42 -1.71
CA LYS A 22 -1.90 2.78 -1.14
C LYS A 22 -1.88 2.76 0.38
N GLU A 23 -2.77 1.98 0.98
CA GLU A 23 -2.82 1.82 2.44
C GLU A 23 -1.50 1.24 2.97
N ARG A 24 -1.00 0.21 2.31
CA ARG A 24 0.27 -0.42 2.71
C ARG A 24 1.43 0.56 2.59
N ALA A 25 1.49 1.33 1.51
CA ALA A 25 2.53 2.33 1.30
C ALA A 25 2.49 3.42 2.37
N GLU A 26 1.30 3.86 2.78
CA GLU A 26 1.14 4.83 3.87
C GLU A 26 1.59 4.24 5.22
N GLU A 27 1.27 2.98 5.50
CA GLU A 27 1.74 2.30 6.71
C GLU A 27 3.27 2.22 6.75
N VAL A 28 3.89 1.91 5.62
CA VAL A 28 5.35 1.84 5.51
C VAL A 28 5.96 3.23 5.71
N GLU A 29 5.37 4.27 5.12
CA GLU A 29 5.80 5.65 5.30
C GLU A 29 5.74 6.07 6.77
N GLN A 30 4.66 5.74 7.46
CA GLN A 30 4.51 6.01 8.90
C GLN A 30 5.56 5.24 9.71
N ALA A 31 5.88 4.01 9.30
CA ALA A 31 6.93 3.22 9.95
C ALA A 31 8.30 3.85 9.78
N VAL A 32 8.60 4.42 8.61
CA VAL A 32 9.85 5.18 8.39
C VAL A 32 9.94 6.37 9.34
N GLU A 33 8.85 7.14 9.46
CA GLU A 33 8.79 8.27 10.38
C GLU A 33 9.00 7.82 11.83
N GLY A 34 8.38 6.68 12.21
CA GLY A 34 8.54 6.12 13.55
C GLY A 34 9.96 5.70 13.86
N VAL A 35 10.65 5.12 12.89
CA VAL A 35 12.08 4.76 13.04
C VAL A 35 12.94 6.03 13.18
N GLU A 36 12.67 7.06 12.38
CA GLU A 36 13.38 8.34 12.48
C GLU A 36 13.15 9.02 13.84
N GLU A 37 11.93 9.00 14.37
CA GLU A 37 11.62 9.53 15.70
C GLU A 37 12.36 8.76 16.78
N LEU A 38 12.52 7.45 16.63
CA LEU A 38 13.21 6.61 17.60
C LEU A 38 14.68 7.00 17.74
N GLU A 39 15.32 7.55 16.71
CA GLU A 39 16.70 8.03 16.75
C GLU A 39 16.90 9.11 17.83
N SER A 40 15.88 9.90 18.13
CA SER A 40 15.92 10.97 19.13
C SER A 40 15.46 10.56 20.51
N VAL A 41 15.03 9.31 20.70
CA VAL A 41 14.54 8.79 21.99
C VAL A 41 15.69 8.11 22.71
N GLU A 42 15.90 8.50 23.97
CA GLU A 42 16.96 7.91 24.80
C GLU A 42 16.52 6.55 25.35
N GLU A 43 17.48 5.64 25.45
CA GLU A 43 17.32 4.35 26.12
C GLU A 43 16.84 4.54 27.56
N GLY A 44 15.87 3.74 27.97
CA GLY A 44 15.27 3.85 29.29
C GLY A 44 14.08 4.82 29.37
N SER A 45 13.77 5.55 28.28
CA SER A 45 12.62 6.44 28.24
C SER A 45 11.31 5.67 28.40
N GLU A 46 10.36 6.30 29.09
CA GLU A 46 9.02 5.73 29.23
C GLU A 46 8.24 5.89 27.93
N VAL A 47 7.63 4.81 27.47
CA VAL A 47 6.80 4.79 26.28
C VAL A 47 5.43 4.18 26.61
N LEU A 48 4.44 4.50 25.78
CA LEU A 48 3.11 3.93 25.86
C LEU A 48 2.94 2.86 24.82
N VAL A 49 2.53 1.66 25.23
CA VAL A 49 2.30 0.53 24.32
C VAL A 49 0.79 0.33 24.19
N PRO A 50 0.23 0.39 22.97
CA PRO A 50 -1.19 0.17 22.79
C PRO A 50 -1.55 -1.30 23.00
N ILE A 51 -2.53 -1.54 23.87
CA ILE A 51 -3.08 -2.88 24.13
C ILE A 51 -4.29 -3.13 23.24
N GLY A 52 -5.08 -2.07 22.99
CA GLY A 52 -6.29 -2.11 22.19
C GLY A 52 -7.39 -1.29 22.84
N ALA A 53 -8.40 -0.94 22.06
CA ALA A 53 -9.58 -0.21 22.53
C ALA A 53 -9.27 1.07 23.34
N GLY A 54 -8.21 1.78 22.99
CA GLY A 54 -7.81 3.00 23.67
C GLY A 54 -7.06 2.81 24.99
N VAL A 55 -6.68 1.57 25.31
CA VAL A 55 -5.92 1.24 26.53
C VAL A 55 -4.44 1.15 26.19
N TYR A 56 -3.60 1.77 27.02
CA TYR A 56 -2.15 1.80 26.83
C TYR A 56 -1.45 1.31 28.09
N ALA A 57 -0.36 0.59 27.92
CA ALA A 57 0.50 0.18 29.00
C ALA A 57 1.76 1.05 29.02
N PHE A 58 2.27 1.33 30.21
CA PHE A 58 3.57 1.98 30.36
C PHE A 58 4.68 0.96 30.16
N ALA A 59 5.72 1.33 29.41
CA ALA A 59 6.89 0.50 29.22
C ALA A 59 8.14 1.38 29.17
N GLU A 60 9.29 0.78 29.41
CA GLU A 60 10.57 1.47 29.23
C GLU A 60 11.22 0.98 27.94
N LEU A 61 11.78 1.88 27.16
CA LEU A 61 12.51 1.54 25.95
C LEU A 61 13.84 0.90 26.34
N LYS A 62 13.98 -0.39 26.07
CA LYS A 62 15.18 -1.15 26.42
C LYS A 62 16.36 -0.84 25.52
N ASP A 63 16.09 -0.61 24.23
CA ASP A 63 17.11 -0.41 23.19
C ASP A 63 16.56 0.61 22.19
N SER A 64 17.29 1.71 21.99
CA SER A 64 16.93 2.76 21.05
C SER A 64 17.71 2.68 19.73
N GLU A 65 18.60 1.69 19.59
CA GLU A 65 19.47 1.55 18.40
C GLU A 65 19.03 0.44 17.46
N THR A 66 18.24 -0.52 17.96
CA THR A 66 17.78 -1.65 17.16
C THR A 66 16.27 -1.80 17.21
N VAL A 67 15.72 -2.34 16.14
CA VAL A 67 14.30 -2.67 16.04
C VAL A 67 14.17 -4.09 15.47
N VAL A 68 12.97 -4.66 15.63
CA VAL A 68 12.64 -5.97 15.09
C VAL A 68 11.75 -5.75 13.88
N THR A 69 12.17 -6.26 12.73
CA THR A 69 11.46 -6.10 11.46
C THR A 69 10.93 -7.44 10.97
N ASN A 70 9.74 -7.42 10.39
CA ASN A 70 9.19 -8.57 9.69
C ASN A 70 9.84 -8.65 8.30
N VAL A 71 10.51 -9.79 8.01
CA VAL A 71 11.22 -10.00 6.74
C VAL A 71 10.46 -10.94 5.80
N GLY A 72 9.25 -11.37 6.18
CA GLY A 72 8.36 -12.21 5.39
C GLY A 72 7.69 -13.28 6.25
N GLY A 73 6.39 -13.48 6.05
CA GLY A 73 5.62 -14.45 6.81
C GLY A 73 5.66 -14.19 8.31
N GLU A 74 6.07 -15.18 9.09
CA GLU A 74 6.22 -15.08 10.54
C GLU A 74 7.67 -14.85 10.99
N ALA A 75 8.58 -14.58 10.04
CA ALA A 75 9.98 -14.37 10.33
C ALA A 75 10.28 -12.91 10.69
N PHE A 76 10.97 -12.71 11.81
CA PHE A 76 11.39 -11.40 12.30
C PHE A 76 12.90 -11.37 12.46
N GLU A 77 13.49 -10.22 12.21
CA GLU A 77 14.92 -10.01 12.27
C GLU A 77 15.23 -8.71 12.99
N GLU A 78 16.24 -8.72 13.88
CA GLU A 78 16.73 -7.50 14.50
C GLU A 78 17.60 -6.74 13.50
N ARG A 79 17.38 -5.44 13.42
CA ARG A 79 18.16 -4.54 12.56
C ARG A 79 18.46 -3.25 13.29
N ASP A 80 19.59 -2.63 12.97
CA ASP A 80 19.81 -1.25 13.42
C ASP A 80 18.84 -0.30 12.72
N LEU A 81 18.74 0.93 13.25
CA LEU A 81 17.75 1.91 12.74
C LEU A 81 17.98 2.27 11.29
N ASP A 82 19.24 2.45 10.89
CA ASP A 82 19.58 2.81 9.50
C ASP A 82 19.21 1.69 8.53
N SER A 83 19.53 0.44 8.87
CA SER A 83 19.18 -0.72 8.06
C SER A 83 17.67 -0.93 7.97
N ALA A 84 16.96 -0.73 9.07
CA ALA A 84 15.49 -0.83 9.10
C ALA A 84 14.86 0.25 8.22
N ARG A 85 15.36 1.48 8.30
CA ARG A 85 14.88 2.59 7.47
C ARG A 85 15.09 2.31 5.99
N GLU A 86 16.28 1.85 5.60
CA GLU A 86 16.56 1.49 4.21
C GLU A 86 15.62 0.41 3.70
N LEU A 87 15.39 -0.64 4.49
CA LEU A 87 14.45 -1.72 4.12
C LEU A 87 13.05 -1.18 3.89
N LEU A 88 12.57 -0.32 4.80
CA LEU A 88 11.24 0.27 4.70
C LEU A 88 11.13 1.23 3.51
N GLU A 89 12.14 2.05 3.27
CA GLU A 89 12.18 2.96 2.13
C GLU A 89 12.17 2.19 0.80
N ASP A 90 12.89 1.08 0.71
CA ASP A 90 12.88 0.21 -0.47
C ASP A 90 11.48 -0.40 -0.67
N GLN A 91 10.83 -0.85 0.40
CA GLN A 91 9.48 -1.38 0.32
C GLN A 91 8.49 -0.31 -0.14
N GLU A 92 8.61 0.90 0.38
CA GLU A 92 7.77 2.02 -0.03
C GLU A 92 7.94 2.32 -1.52
N THR A 93 9.19 2.38 -2.00
CA THR A 93 9.49 2.62 -3.41
C THR A 93 8.84 1.56 -4.29
N GLN A 94 8.96 0.28 -3.94
CA GLN A 94 8.34 -0.81 -4.70
C GLN A 94 6.81 -0.70 -4.71
N LEU A 95 6.22 -0.34 -3.57
CA LEU A 95 4.77 -0.18 -3.47
C LEU A 95 4.29 1.01 -4.31
N ARG A 96 5.01 2.14 -4.28
CA ARG A 96 4.68 3.31 -5.10
C ARG A 96 4.83 3.04 -6.59
N ASP A 97 5.85 2.27 -6.99
CA ASP A 97 6.02 1.85 -8.39
C ASP A 97 4.85 0.97 -8.83
N THR A 98 4.43 0.02 -8.00
CA THR A 98 3.28 -0.84 -8.29
C THR A 98 1.98 -0.02 -8.37
N GLU A 99 1.81 0.94 -7.46
CA GLU A 99 0.68 1.88 -7.48
C GLU A 99 0.60 2.62 -8.80
N GLN A 100 1.73 3.18 -9.25
CA GLN A 100 1.80 3.90 -10.52
C GLN A 100 1.47 3.00 -11.70
N GLN A 101 2.00 1.77 -11.72
CA GLN A 101 1.74 0.80 -12.79
C GLN A 101 0.26 0.43 -12.85
N LEU A 102 -0.38 0.22 -11.69
CA LEU A 102 -1.81 -0.09 -11.64
C LEU A 102 -2.66 1.09 -12.12
N GLU A 103 -2.28 2.32 -11.78
CA GLU A 103 -2.98 3.52 -12.26
C GLU A 103 -2.91 3.64 -13.78
N GLU A 104 -1.74 3.37 -14.36
CA GLU A 104 -1.56 3.37 -15.82
C GLU A 104 -2.40 2.28 -16.48
N ASP A 105 -2.41 1.07 -15.93
CA ASP A 105 -3.19 -0.05 -16.45
C ASP A 105 -4.70 0.24 -16.37
N MET A 106 -5.16 0.86 -15.29
CA MET A 106 -6.56 1.27 -15.15
C MET A 106 -6.95 2.34 -16.17
N GLU A 107 -6.05 3.29 -16.44
CA GLU A 107 -6.29 4.31 -17.45
C GLU A 107 -6.42 3.71 -18.85
N GLU A 108 -5.57 2.75 -19.21
CA GLU A 108 -5.67 2.00 -20.47
C GLU A 108 -6.99 1.23 -20.55
N MET A 109 -7.40 0.57 -19.49
CA MET A 109 -8.68 -0.15 -19.45
C MET A 109 -9.85 0.80 -19.62
N GLN A 110 -9.80 1.97 -19.00
CA GLN A 110 -10.85 2.97 -19.14
C GLN A 110 -10.98 3.43 -20.58
N GLN A 111 -9.87 3.63 -21.28
CA GLN A 111 -9.87 3.95 -22.71
C GLN A 111 -10.48 2.83 -23.56
N GLN A 112 -10.15 1.57 -23.25
CA GLN A 112 -10.73 0.41 -23.91
C GLN A 112 -12.24 0.33 -23.70
N LEU A 113 -12.72 0.61 -22.49
CA LEU A 113 -14.14 0.64 -22.20
C LEU A 113 -14.88 1.71 -23.01
N GLN A 114 -14.27 2.89 -23.14
CA GLN A 114 -14.84 3.96 -23.96
C GLN A 114 -14.95 3.56 -25.43
N GLN A 115 -13.91 2.91 -25.96
CA GLN A 115 -13.92 2.41 -27.33
C GLN A 115 -15.01 1.36 -27.56
N ILE A 116 -15.18 0.45 -26.61
CA ILE A 116 -16.23 -0.58 -26.68
C ILE A 116 -17.62 0.06 -26.61
N GLN A 117 -17.82 1.06 -25.76
CA GLN A 117 -19.08 1.81 -25.70
C GLN A 117 -19.41 2.48 -27.05
N MET A 118 -18.43 3.09 -27.67
CA MET A 118 -18.61 3.72 -28.99
C MET A 118 -18.98 2.69 -30.06
N GLN A 119 -18.33 1.53 -30.04
CA GLN A 119 -18.66 0.44 -30.98
C GLN A 119 -20.09 -0.07 -30.79
N ILE A 120 -20.50 -0.24 -29.52
CA ILE A 120 -21.86 -0.70 -29.20
C ILE A 120 -22.89 0.32 -29.70
N GLN A 121 -22.64 1.62 -29.46
CA GLN A 121 -23.52 2.68 -29.95
C GLN A 121 -23.62 2.70 -31.48
N GLN A 122 -22.50 2.52 -32.19
CA GLN A 122 -22.49 2.46 -33.63
C GLN A 122 -23.28 1.24 -34.16
N GLN A 123 -23.13 0.08 -33.54
CA GLN A 123 -23.87 -1.11 -33.90
C GLN A 123 -25.38 -0.95 -33.69
N GLN A 124 -25.78 -0.29 -32.58
CA GLN A 124 -27.19 -0.01 -32.32
C GLN A 124 -27.78 0.94 -33.35
N GLN A 125 -27.03 1.97 -33.77
CA GLN A 125 -27.48 2.89 -34.80
C GLN A 125 -27.62 2.20 -36.15
N GLN A 126 -26.70 1.29 -36.50
CA GLN A 126 -26.79 0.50 -37.72
C GLN A 126 -27.92 -0.53 -37.68
N GLY A 127 -28.26 -1.03 -36.54
CA GLY A 127 -29.34 -2.00 -36.37
C GLY A 127 -30.74 -1.40 -36.46
N GLU A 128 -30.89 -0.08 -36.34
CA GLU A 128 -32.17 0.63 -36.50
C GLU A 128 -32.51 0.96 -37.96
N GLN A 129 -31.59 0.75 -38.87
CA GLN A 129 -31.81 0.94 -40.31
C GLN A 129 -32.30 -0.36 -40.96
#